data_24ce6854861020f34a696f5b407a7567
#
_entry.id   24ce6854861020f34a696f5b407a7567
#
_cell.length_a   1.000
_cell.length_b   1.000
_cell.length_c   1.000
_cell.angle_alpha   90.00
_cell.angle_beta   90.00
_cell.angle_gamma   90.00
#
_symmetry.space_group_name_H-M   'P 1'
#
loop_
_entity.id
_entity.type
_entity.pdbx_description
1 polymer ?
#
loop_
_entity_poly.entity_id
_entity_poly.type
_entity_poly.pdbx_seq_one_letter_code
_entity_poly.pdbx_strand_id
1 'polypeptide(L)'
;MHRFTFRILFRTFPMLLLLSAVGCQFAQRHAAEDFTALFDGQSLKGWEQVAPKGDGYGVTNLVENGATNAVIFCAKGGGGNLLSEKTYSDFVLRFDFKLTEGANNGLAIRAPNQAGGLAYDGMELQILGTAYKGKLKPEQYHGSLYNIAAAKKGALKPAGEWNSQEVIAQGRRIIVRLNGTQILDVDINSITDPATLVKHPGLFRASGHIGFLGHNDEVFFKNIRIKELAQADLTNVPPKGFQSLFNGTSLTGWQGLAARPNNNPIKRAALTPAQRDTVQAEADANMTAHWKTENGAIIFDGKGRSLQTTRDYRDFEMLVDWKITAKGDSGIYLRGTPQVQMWDPRGDDNPRAAKGSGGLFNNKGEGNAKDPITNADHIAGAWNRFRIVMVDERAHVFLNGKLVVKNTILENFWDRTQPPLRQGPIELQAHGSPLWFRNLYIREIK
;
A
#
# COMPACT_ATOMS: atom_id res chain seq x y z
N MET A 1 62.66 -82.28 14.63
CA MET A 1 61.80 -81.08 14.81
C MET A 1 61.19 -80.71 13.44
N HIS A 2 60.04 -81.26 13.12
CA HIS A 2 59.37 -81.05 11.84
C HIS A 2 58.14 -80.23 12.11
N ARG A 3 58.08 -79.04 11.43
CA ARG A 3 56.88 -78.17 11.41
C ARG A 3 56.11 -78.53 10.14
N PHE A 4 54.91 -79.03 10.33
CA PHE A 4 53.93 -79.19 9.27
C PHE A 4 53.20 -77.88 9.08
N THR A 5 53.19 -77.43 7.82
CA THR A 5 52.42 -76.28 7.40
C THR A 5 51.21 -76.75 6.60
N PHE A 6 50.02 -76.56 7.13
CA PHE A 6 48.75 -76.79 6.41
C PHE A 6 48.41 -75.59 5.50
N ARG A 7 48.31 -75.85 4.23
CA ARG A 7 47.76 -74.88 3.25
C ARG A 7 46.29 -75.16 3.10
N ILE A 8 45.42 -74.19 3.49
CA ILE A 8 43.98 -74.19 3.18
C ILE A 8 43.77 -73.39 1.90
N LEU A 9 43.24 -74.09 0.89
CA LEU A 9 42.79 -73.51 -0.39
C LEU A 9 41.39 -72.87 -0.16
N PHE A 10 41.31 -71.57 -0.20
CA PHE A 10 40.01 -70.89 -0.32
C PHE A 10 39.65 -70.76 -1.82
N ARG A 11 38.60 -71.46 -2.21
CA ARG A 11 37.92 -71.23 -3.52
C ARG A 11 37.06 -70.02 -3.37
N THR A 12 37.39 -68.88 -4.04
CA THR A 12 36.57 -67.71 -4.15
C THR A 12 35.54 -67.92 -5.27
N PHE A 13 34.26 -67.96 -4.90
CA PHE A 13 33.13 -67.78 -5.83
C PHE A 13 32.92 -66.28 -6.04
N PRO A 14 32.80 -65.77 -7.26
CA PRO A 14 32.39 -64.39 -7.47
C PRO A 14 30.88 -64.30 -7.27
N MET A 15 30.46 -63.68 -6.23
CA MET A 15 29.08 -63.28 -5.99
C MET A 15 28.81 -62.03 -6.81
N LEU A 16 28.07 -62.21 -7.94
CA LEU A 16 27.59 -61.12 -8.77
C LEU A 16 26.53 -60.34 -7.98
N LEU A 17 26.89 -59.20 -7.38
CA LEU A 17 25.93 -58.25 -6.82
C LEU A 17 25.25 -57.50 -7.97
N LEU A 18 24.02 -57.87 -8.29
CA LEU A 18 23.09 -57.03 -9.04
C LEU A 18 22.69 -55.84 -8.17
N LEU A 19 23.36 -54.73 -8.32
CA LEU A 19 22.88 -53.45 -7.83
C LEU A 19 21.69 -53.02 -8.70
N SER A 20 20.47 -53.35 -8.27
CA SER A 20 19.26 -52.68 -8.77
C SER A 20 19.31 -51.23 -8.32
N ALA A 21 19.73 -50.34 -9.23
CA ALA A 21 19.56 -48.91 -9.08
C ALA A 21 18.05 -48.61 -9.12
N VAL A 22 17.40 -48.67 -7.96
CA VAL A 22 16.09 -48.03 -7.75
C VAL A 22 16.37 -46.53 -7.76
N GLY A 23 16.30 -45.95 -8.96
CA GLY A 23 16.26 -44.53 -9.16
C GLY A 23 15.04 -43.99 -8.42
N CYS A 24 15.25 -43.47 -7.21
CA CYS A 24 14.27 -42.67 -6.53
C CYS A 24 14.13 -41.36 -7.31
N GLN A 25 13.30 -41.40 -8.36
CA GLN A 25 12.79 -40.18 -8.96
C GLN A 25 11.91 -39.52 -7.87
N PHE A 26 12.52 -38.62 -7.09
CA PHE A 26 11.77 -37.57 -6.41
C PHE A 26 11.15 -36.72 -7.52
N ALA A 27 9.99 -37.13 -8.01
CA ALA A 27 9.08 -36.24 -8.66
C ALA A 27 8.80 -35.13 -7.61
N GLN A 28 9.46 -33.99 -7.75
CA GLN A 28 8.98 -32.77 -7.16
C GLN A 28 7.56 -32.58 -7.70
N ARG A 29 6.57 -33.08 -6.96
CA ARG A 29 5.20 -32.61 -7.07
C ARG A 29 5.29 -31.13 -6.72
N HIS A 30 5.43 -30.28 -7.75
CA HIS A 30 5.00 -28.91 -7.62
C HIS A 30 3.56 -29.03 -7.13
N ALA A 31 3.33 -28.66 -5.89
CA ALA A 31 1.98 -28.49 -5.37
C ALA A 31 1.26 -27.67 -6.44
N ALA A 32 0.14 -28.16 -6.95
CA ALA A 32 -0.65 -27.44 -7.93
C ALA A 32 -0.85 -26.03 -7.35
N GLU A 33 -0.27 -25.02 -7.99
CA GLU A 33 -0.40 -23.66 -7.53
C GLU A 33 -1.90 -23.36 -7.52
N ASP A 34 -2.47 -22.97 -6.39
CA ASP A 34 -3.90 -22.72 -6.18
C ASP A 34 -4.36 -21.46 -6.94
N PHE A 35 -4.34 -21.53 -8.28
CA PHE A 35 -4.87 -20.49 -9.13
C PHE A 35 -6.32 -20.77 -9.49
N THR A 36 -7.17 -19.77 -9.32
CA THR A 36 -8.55 -19.74 -9.80
C THR A 36 -8.58 -19.14 -11.22
N ALA A 37 -9.22 -19.81 -12.16
CA ALA A 37 -9.45 -19.25 -13.49
C ALA A 37 -10.42 -18.07 -13.40
N LEU A 38 -10.07 -16.96 -14.03
CA LEU A 38 -10.93 -15.78 -14.22
C LEU A 38 -11.62 -15.76 -15.57
N PHE A 39 -11.27 -16.67 -16.48
CA PHE A 39 -11.90 -16.87 -17.78
C PHE A 39 -12.20 -18.35 -17.97
N ASP A 40 -13.46 -18.66 -18.22
CA ASP A 40 -13.97 -20.03 -18.37
C ASP A 40 -13.77 -20.62 -19.79
N GLY A 41 -13.25 -19.83 -20.73
CA GLY A 41 -13.11 -20.20 -22.13
C GLY A 41 -14.41 -20.13 -22.94
N GLN A 42 -15.53 -19.68 -22.37
CA GLN A 42 -16.84 -19.69 -23.01
C GLN A 42 -17.56 -18.34 -22.97
N SER A 43 -17.41 -17.58 -21.89
CA SER A 43 -18.21 -16.39 -21.64
C SER A 43 -17.41 -15.33 -20.86
N LEU A 44 -18.01 -14.13 -20.75
CA LEU A 44 -17.53 -13.07 -19.88
C LEU A 44 -18.13 -13.19 -18.45
N LYS A 45 -18.55 -14.36 -18.03
CA LYS A 45 -19.06 -14.59 -16.66
C LYS A 45 -17.98 -14.23 -15.63
N GLY A 46 -18.36 -13.45 -14.63
CA GLY A 46 -17.44 -12.91 -13.63
C GLY A 46 -16.73 -11.60 -14.05
N TRP A 47 -17.14 -11.06 -15.22
CA TRP A 47 -16.68 -9.81 -15.76
C TRP A 47 -17.83 -8.86 -16.09
N GLU A 48 -17.64 -7.59 -15.85
CA GLU A 48 -18.58 -6.51 -16.17
C GLU A 48 -17.98 -5.58 -17.22
N GLN A 49 -18.73 -5.27 -18.28
CA GLN A 49 -18.36 -4.24 -19.24
C GLN A 49 -18.83 -2.88 -18.75
N VAL A 50 -17.90 -2.00 -18.41
CA VAL A 50 -18.18 -0.66 -17.91
C VAL A 50 -17.86 0.38 -18.97
N ALA A 51 -18.88 1.17 -19.36
CA ALA A 51 -18.81 2.15 -20.44
C ALA A 51 -18.23 1.57 -21.76
N PRO A 52 -18.81 0.49 -22.29
CA PRO A 52 -18.31 -0.10 -23.54
C PRO A 52 -18.36 0.90 -24.68
N LYS A 53 -17.40 0.78 -25.60
CA LYS A 53 -17.33 1.54 -26.85
C LYS A 53 -17.32 0.58 -28.02
N GLY A 54 -18.08 0.86 -29.08
CA GLY A 54 -18.26 -0.05 -30.20
C GLY A 54 -18.70 -1.43 -29.70
N ASP A 55 -18.09 -2.49 -30.22
CA ASP A 55 -18.39 -3.87 -29.83
C ASP A 55 -17.76 -4.27 -28.46
N GLY A 56 -17.03 -3.35 -27.80
CA GLY A 56 -16.47 -3.55 -26.47
C GLY A 56 -15.52 -4.73 -26.39
N TYR A 57 -15.76 -5.61 -25.42
CA TYR A 57 -15.09 -6.89 -25.25
C TYR A 57 -16.02 -8.06 -25.55
N GLY A 58 -15.48 -9.13 -26.09
CA GLY A 58 -16.22 -10.34 -26.40
C GLY A 58 -15.35 -11.60 -26.21
N VAL A 59 -15.97 -12.76 -26.51
CA VAL A 59 -15.27 -14.06 -26.51
C VAL A 59 -15.30 -14.61 -27.93
N THR A 60 -14.16 -15.16 -28.38
CA THR A 60 -14.06 -15.82 -29.68
C THR A 60 -13.06 -17.00 -29.61
N ASN A 61 -13.01 -17.77 -30.67
CA ASN A 61 -12.04 -18.85 -30.85
C ASN A 61 -11.01 -18.45 -31.92
N LEU A 62 -9.74 -18.42 -31.54
CA LEU A 62 -8.63 -18.27 -32.47
C LEU A 62 -8.06 -19.64 -32.85
N VAL A 63 -7.97 -19.92 -34.16
CA VAL A 63 -7.32 -21.14 -34.67
C VAL A 63 -5.90 -20.77 -35.09
N GLU A 64 -4.91 -21.31 -34.40
CA GLU A 64 -3.50 -21.03 -34.63
C GLU A 64 -2.70 -22.35 -34.58
N ASN A 65 -1.90 -22.59 -35.59
CA ASN A 65 -1.08 -23.80 -35.70
C ASN A 65 -1.87 -25.11 -35.47
N GLY A 66 -3.11 -25.17 -35.93
CA GLY A 66 -4.01 -26.31 -35.77
C GLY A 66 -4.65 -26.47 -34.39
N ALA A 67 -4.38 -25.56 -33.45
CA ALA A 67 -5.01 -25.54 -32.12
C ALA A 67 -6.06 -24.41 -32.02
N THR A 68 -7.20 -24.72 -31.43
CA THR A 68 -8.26 -23.72 -31.13
C THR A 68 -8.09 -23.20 -29.72
N ASN A 69 -7.96 -21.89 -29.58
CA ASN A 69 -7.84 -21.20 -28.30
C ASN A 69 -9.05 -20.28 -28.10
N ALA A 70 -9.82 -20.50 -27.05
CA ALA A 70 -10.81 -19.55 -26.61
C ALA A 70 -10.13 -18.32 -25.98
N VAL A 71 -10.54 -17.13 -26.38
CA VAL A 71 -9.93 -15.87 -25.96
C VAL A 71 -10.98 -14.82 -25.66
N ILE A 72 -10.69 -13.96 -24.69
CA ILE A 72 -11.34 -12.65 -24.60
C ILE A 72 -10.65 -11.72 -25.58
N PHE A 73 -11.40 -10.93 -26.34
CA PHE A 73 -10.84 -9.92 -27.22
C PHE A 73 -11.41 -8.54 -26.92
N CYS A 74 -10.59 -7.51 -27.08
CA CYS A 74 -11.03 -6.13 -27.23
C CYS A 74 -11.23 -5.88 -28.73
N ALA A 75 -12.40 -5.43 -29.14
CA ALA A 75 -12.70 -5.24 -30.55
C ALA A 75 -11.91 -4.04 -31.13
N LYS A 76 -11.53 -4.16 -32.41
CA LYS A 76 -10.96 -3.04 -33.17
C LYS A 76 -12.00 -1.93 -33.30
N GLY A 77 -11.63 -0.68 -32.96
CA GLY A 77 -12.56 0.45 -32.91
C GLY A 77 -13.48 0.44 -31.68
N GLY A 78 -13.35 -0.60 -30.83
CA GLY A 78 -14.11 -0.77 -29.61
C GLY A 78 -13.26 -0.53 -28.36
N GLY A 79 -13.78 -0.96 -27.20
CA GLY A 79 -13.09 -0.86 -25.93
C GLY A 79 -14.04 -0.52 -24.78
N GLY A 80 -13.65 0.43 -23.94
CA GLY A 80 -14.22 0.64 -22.63
C GLY A 80 -13.46 -0.18 -21.59
N ASN A 81 -14.07 -0.46 -20.47
CA ASN A 81 -13.43 -1.22 -19.39
C ASN A 81 -14.09 -2.59 -19.22
N LEU A 82 -13.30 -3.64 -19.12
CA LEU A 82 -13.77 -4.97 -18.73
C LEU A 82 -13.24 -5.25 -17.33
N LEU A 83 -14.09 -5.13 -16.31
CA LEU A 83 -13.71 -5.25 -14.91
C LEU A 83 -14.20 -6.58 -14.30
N SER A 84 -13.42 -7.18 -13.44
CA SER A 84 -13.87 -8.34 -12.65
C SER A 84 -15.02 -7.93 -11.72
N GLU A 85 -16.05 -8.76 -11.59
CA GLU A 85 -17.13 -8.52 -10.61
C GLU A 85 -16.61 -8.54 -9.17
N LYS A 86 -15.67 -9.45 -8.89
CA LYS A 86 -15.00 -9.54 -7.57
C LYS A 86 -13.87 -8.54 -7.46
N THR A 87 -13.68 -8.00 -6.25
CA THR A 87 -12.53 -7.16 -5.90
C THR A 87 -11.41 -7.99 -5.29
N TYR A 88 -10.17 -7.55 -5.49
CA TYR A 88 -8.96 -8.22 -5.00
C TYR A 88 -8.05 -7.22 -4.29
N SER A 89 -7.34 -7.67 -3.25
CA SER A 89 -6.36 -6.88 -2.52
C SER A 89 -4.93 -7.32 -2.84
N ASP A 90 -4.51 -8.46 -2.32
CA ASP A 90 -3.19 -9.06 -2.53
C ASP A 90 -3.34 -10.31 -3.39
N PHE A 91 -2.60 -10.36 -4.49
CA PHE A 91 -2.78 -11.44 -5.47
C PHE A 91 -1.55 -11.65 -6.36
N VAL A 92 -1.49 -12.82 -6.98
CA VAL A 92 -0.72 -13.08 -8.20
C VAL A 92 -1.71 -13.28 -9.33
N LEU A 93 -1.65 -12.43 -10.35
CA LEU A 93 -2.42 -12.55 -11.58
C LEU A 93 -1.50 -13.04 -12.70
N ARG A 94 -1.92 -14.04 -13.43
CA ARG A 94 -1.25 -14.52 -14.64
C ARG A 94 -2.22 -14.54 -15.81
N PHE A 95 -1.74 -14.07 -16.96
CA PHE A 95 -2.51 -14.12 -18.20
C PHE A 95 -1.58 -14.08 -19.40
N ASP A 96 -2.07 -14.58 -20.52
CA ASP A 96 -1.42 -14.42 -21.82
C ASP A 96 -2.18 -13.37 -22.62
N PHE A 97 -1.44 -12.54 -23.35
CA PHE A 97 -2.00 -11.55 -24.24
C PHE A 97 -1.28 -11.51 -25.59
N LYS A 98 -2.02 -11.12 -26.62
CA LYS A 98 -1.48 -10.93 -27.97
C LYS A 98 -1.92 -9.58 -28.50
N LEU A 99 -0.97 -8.77 -28.95
CA LEU A 99 -1.18 -7.43 -29.48
C LEU A 99 -1.20 -7.44 -31.01
N THR A 100 -2.06 -6.64 -31.60
CA THR A 100 -1.90 -6.20 -33.00
C THR A 100 -0.83 -5.10 -33.07
N GLU A 101 -0.40 -4.72 -34.25
CA GLU A 101 0.68 -3.74 -34.43
C GLU A 101 0.33 -2.38 -33.82
N GLY A 102 1.17 -1.91 -32.90
CA GLY A 102 1.01 -0.64 -32.20
C GLY A 102 -0.18 -0.57 -31.23
N ALA A 103 -0.82 -1.71 -30.94
CA ALA A 103 -2.01 -1.73 -30.08
C ALA A 103 -1.77 -1.19 -28.68
N ASN A 104 -2.80 -0.53 -28.15
CA ASN A 104 -2.86 0.07 -26.82
C ASN A 104 -4.00 -0.56 -26.01
N ASN A 105 -3.70 -0.93 -24.80
CA ASN A 105 -4.64 -1.40 -23.78
C ASN A 105 -4.01 -1.13 -22.40
N GLY A 106 -4.71 -1.44 -21.31
CA GLY A 106 -4.19 -1.33 -19.96
C GLY A 106 -4.69 -2.46 -19.09
N LEU A 107 -3.93 -2.83 -18.09
CA LEU A 107 -4.39 -3.69 -17.00
C LEU A 107 -4.66 -2.81 -15.77
N ALA A 108 -5.93 -2.62 -15.43
CA ALA A 108 -6.33 -1.99 -14.18
C ALA A 108 -6.17 -2.97 -13.02
N ILE A 109 -5.62 -2.51 -11.92
CA ILE A 109 -5.56 -3.24 -10.65
C ILE A 109 -6.06 -2.34 -9.51
N ARG A 110 -6.74 -2.94 -8.53
CA ARG A 110 -7.36 -2.24 -7.41
C ARG A 110 -8.22 -1.05 -7.86
N ALA A 111 -8.86 -1.17 -9.02
CA ALA A 111 -9.66 -0.10 -9.61
C ALA A 111 -11.04 0.04 -8.94
N PRO A 112 -11.62 1.25 -8.90
CA PRO A 112 -13.05 1.42 -8.61
C PRO A 112 -13.87 0.93 -9.81
N ASN A 113 -15.15 0.56 -9.59
CA ASN A 113 -16.09 0.31 -10.69
C ASN A 113 -16.65 1.65 -11.17
N GLN A 114 -16.06 2.19 -12.22
CA GLN A 114 -16.46 3.47 -12.83
C GLN A 114 -16.05 3.57 -14.29
N ALA A 115 -16.69 4.46 -15.02
CA ALA A 115 -16.52 4.60 -16.46
C ALA A 115 -15.16 5.16 -16.91
N GLY A 116 -14.54 6.01 -16.14
CA GLY A 116 -13.29 6.68 -16.52
C GLY A 116 -12.36 6.90 -15.35
N GLY A 117 -11.13 7.36 -15.64
CA GLY A 117 -10.14 7.70 -14.63
C GLY A 117 -9.44 6.52 -13.98
N LEU A 118 -9.63 5.28 -14.44
CA LEU A 118 -9.12 4.08 -13.78
C LEU A 118 -7.60 4.03 -13.66
N ALA A 119 -6.87 4.69 -14.56
CA ALA A 119 -5.42 4.83 -14.46
C ALA A 119 -4.98 5.72 -13.28
N TYR A 120 -5.88 6.56 -12.76
CA TYR A 120 -5.61 7.51 -11.70
C TYR A 120 -6.33 7.14 -10.40
N ASP A 121 -7.60 6.76 -10.48
CA ASP A 121 -8.43 6.38 -9.32
C ASP A 121 -8.25 4.91 -8.90
N GLY A 122 -7.67 4.10 -9.77
CA GLY A 122 -7.06 2.80 -9.54
C GLY A 122 -5.57 2.87 -9.82
N MET A 123 -5.01 1.78 -10.34
CA MET A 123 -3.64 1.72 -10.87
C MET A 123 -3.70 1.01 -12.22
N GLU A 124 -3.01 1.56 -13.22
CA GLU A 124 -2.89 0.93 -14.54
C GLU A 124 -1.47 0.42 -14.75
N LEU A 125 -1.35 -0.83 -15.17
CA LEU A 125 -0.15 -1.40 -15.74
C LEU A 125 -0.31 -1.40 -17.26
N GLN A 126 0.53 -0.62 -17.93
CA GLN A 126 0.40 -0.38 -19.37
C GLN A 126 0.55 -1.67 -20.19
N ILE A 127 -0.34 -1.89 -21.15
CA ILE A 127 -0.24 -2.92 -22.20
C ILE A 127 -0.13 -2.21 -23.54
N LEU A 128 1.09 -2.21 -24.13
CA LEU A 128 1.37 -1.37 -25.31
C LEU A 128 2.32 -2.07 -26.28
N GLY A 129 1.96 -2.05 -27.55
CA GLY A 129 2.80 -2.57 -28.63
C GLY A 129 4.02 -1.68 -28.89
N THR A 130 5.15 -2.28 -29.31
CA THR A 130 6.40 -1.57 -29.57
C THR A 130 6.30 -0.58 -30.75
N ALA A 131 5.37 -0.81 -31.69
CA ALA A 131 5.14 0.04 -32.86
C ALA A 131 4.13 1.19 -32.61
N TYR A 132 3.73 1.45 -31.36
CA TYR A 132 2.83 2.55 -31.03
C TYR A 132 3.39 3.91 -31.46
N LYS A 133 2.59 4.70 -32.18
CA LYS A 133 3.01 5.94 -32.84
C LYS A 133 2.82 7.20 -31.98
N GLY A 134 3.05 7.15 -30.70
CA GLY A 134 2.94 8.30 -29.80
C GLY A 134 4.27 8.74 -29.20
N LYS A 135 4.40 10.04 -28.85
CA LYS A 135 5.48 10.48 -27.95
C LYS A 135 5.18 9.99 -26.55
N LEU A 136 5.98 9.07 -26.04
CA LEU A 136 5.79 8.45 -24.74
C LEU A 136 6.91 8.84 -23.76
N LYS A 137 6.51 9.07 -22.52
CA LYS A 137 7.44 9.12 -21.39
C LYS A 137 7.86 7.69 -21.01
N PRO A 138 8.98 7.52 -20.29
CA PRO A 138 9.42 6.19 -19.82
C PRO A 138 8.31 5.41 -19.09
N GLU A 139 7.50 6.09 -18.29
CA GLU A 139 6.43 5.51 -17.46
C GLU A 139 5.16 5.16 -18.25
N GLN A 140 5.18 5.26 -19.59
CA GLN A 140 4.04 4.96 -20.45
C GLN A 140 4.30 3.78 -21.39
N TYR A 141 5.47 3.14 -21.30
CA TYR A 141 5.75 1.92 -22.06
C TYR A 141 5.17 0.68 -21.37
N HIS A 142 5.05 -0.40 -22.14
CA HIS A 142 4.50 -1.66 -21.68
C HIS A 142 5.05 -2.11 -20.33
N GLY A 143 4.17 -2.55 -19.42
CA GLY A 143 4.49 -3.03 -18.08
C GLY A 143 4.76 -1.96 -17.04
N SER A 144 4.84 -0.67 -17.43
CA SER A 144 5.00 0.44 -16.49
C SER A 144 3.75 0.62 -15.63
N LEU A 145 3.95 1.04 -14.39
CA LEU A 145 2.88 1.66 -13.60
C LEU A 145 2.65 3.06 -14.18
N TYR A 146 1.55 3.21 -14.90
CA TYR A 146 1.29 4.32 -15.83
C TYR A 146 1.49 5.71 -15.20
N ASN A 147 2.34 6.51 -15.83
CA ASN A 147 2.75 7.85 -15.38
C ASN A 147 3.42 7.90 -13.99
N ILE A 148 3.86 6.78 -13.43
CA ILE A 148 4.40 6.68 -12.06
C ILE A 148 5.78 6.03 -12.05
N ALA A 149 5.91 4.82 -12.59
CA ALA A 149 7.16 4.06 -12.55
C ALA A 149 7.41 3.32 -13.86
N ALA A 150 8.58 3.55 -14.45
CA ALA A 150 8.95 2.97 -15.72
C ALA A 150 9.34 1.49 -15.59
N ALA A 151 8.82 0.64 -16.49
CA ALA A 151 9.29 -0.72 -16.66
C ALA A 151 10.54 -0.79 -17.53
N LYS A 152 11.32 -1.85 -17.34
CA LYS A 152 12.43 -2.20 -18.23
C LYS A 152 11.89 -2.68 -19.58
N LYS A 153 12.47 -2.18 -20.67
CA LYS A 153 12.09 -2.57 -22.03
C LYS A 153 12.81 -3.86 -22.47
N GLY A 154 12.37 -4.43 -23.60
CA GLY A 154 13.05 -5.50 -24.32
C GLY A 154 12.51 -6.91 -24.10
N ALA A 155 11.54 -7.10 -23.19
CA ALA A 155 10.95 -8.42 -22.93
C ALA A 155 9.65 -8.69 -23.72
N LEU A 156 9.08 -7.67 -24.39
CA LEU A 156 7.86 -7.81 -25.20
C LEU A 156 8.20 -8.46 -26.53
N LYS A 157 7.44 -9.46 -26.91
CA LYS A 157 7.52 -10.12 -28.23
C LYS A 157 6.87 -9.26 -29.31
N PRO A 158 7.18 -9.50 -30.59
CA PRO A 158 6.57 -8.84 -31.72
C PRO A 158 5.04 -8.93 -31.74
N ALA A 159 4.40 -8.00 -32.44
CA ALA A 159 2.96 -8.04 -32.69
C ALA A 159 2.57 -9.38 -33.34
N GLY A 160 1.41 -9.91 -32.98
CA GLY A 160 0.92 -11.21 -33.42
C GLY A 160 1.44 -12.42 -32.61
N GLU A 161 2.41 -12.24 -31.72
CA GLU A 161 2.90 -13.30 -30.83
C GLU A 161 2.26 -13.21 -29.45
N TRP A 162 2.07 -14.40 -28.82
CA TRP A 162 1.59 -14.50 -27.44
C TRP A 162 2.68 -14.15 -26.45
N ASN A 163 2.37 -13.23 -25.57
CA ASN A 163 3.15 -12.84 -24.38
C ASN A 163 2.51 -13.42 -23.13
N SER A 164 3.31 -13.80 -22.14
CA SER A 164 2.83 -14.22 -20.82
C SER A 164 3.21 -13.18 -19.78
N GLN A 165 2.24 -12.69 -19.04
CA GLN A 165 2.46 -11.69 -17.98
C GLN A 165 2.04 -12.22 -16.63
N GLU A 166 2.89 -11.96 -15.64
CA GLU A 166 2.59 -12.15 -14.22
C GLU A 166 2.64 -10.81 -13.50
N VAL A 167 1.61 -10.55 -12.72
CA VAL A 167 1.53 -9.38 -11.84
C VAL A 167 1.37 -9.84 -10.41
N ILE A 168 2.27 -9.41 -9.54
CA ILE A 168 2.19 -9.64 -8.10
C ILE A 168 1.86 -8.30 -7.45
N ALA A 169 0.69 -8.21 -6.82
CA ALA A 169 0.30 -7.11 -5.96
C ALA A 169 0.26 -7.63 -4.53
N GLN A 170 1.19 -7.19 -3.69
CA GLN A 170 1.25 -7.59 -2.29
C GLN A 170 1.51 -6.38 -1.39
N GLY A 171 0.55 -6.04 -0.56
CA GLY A 171 0.58 -4.81 0.23
C GLY A 171 0.78 -3.58 -0.67
N ARG A 172 1.92 -2.92 -0.51
CA ARG A 172 2.29 -1.72 -1.27
C ARG A 172 3.30 -2.00 -2.39
N ARG A 173 3.68 -3.26 -2.63
CA ARG A 173 4.64 -3.64 -3.67
C ARG A 173 3.92 -4.21 -4.89
N ILE A 174 4.30 -3.72 -6.07
CA ILE A 174 3.82 -4.20 -7.36
C ILE A 174 5.02 -4.70 -8.17
N ILE A 175 4.95 -5.96 -8.60
CA ILE A 175 5.96 -6.58 -9.45
C ILE A 175 5.29 -7.02 -10.74
N VAL A 176 5.94 -6.76 -11.88
CA VAL A 176 5.51 -7.25 -13.19
C VAL A 176 6.63 -8.10 -13.79
N ARG A 177 6.28 -9.32 -14.22
CA ARG A 177 7.13 -10.19 -15.03
C ARG A 177 6.50 -10.39 -16.39
N LEU A 178 7.29 -10.22 -17.43
CA LEU A 178 6.89 -10.42 -18.81
C LEU A 178 7.78 -11.50 -19.45
N ASN A 179 7.17 -12.56 -19.97
CA ASN A 179 7.88 -13.69 -20.55
C ASN A 179 8.99 -14.24 -19.64
N GLY A 180 8.72 -14.32 -18.34
CA GLY A 180 9.65 -14.77 -17.30
C GLY A 180 10.64 -13.70 -16.78
N THR A 181 10.77 -12.55 -17.45
CA THR A 181 11.68 -11.47 -17.07
C THR A 181 10.99 -10.46 -16.16
N GLN A 182 11.58 -10.13 -15.02
CA GLN A 182 11.07 -9.05 -14.14
C GLN A 182 11.37 -7.70 -14.76
N ILE A 183 10.31 -7.00 -15.19
CA ILE A 183 10.40 -5.70 -15.86
C ILE A 183 10.04 -4.54 -14.95
N LEU A 184 9.24 -4.76 -13.90
CA LEU A 184 8.88 -3.74 -12.90
C LEU A 184 8.98 -4.33 -11.50
N ASP A 185 9.43 -3.53 -10.56
CA ASP A 185 9.38 -3.79 -9.12
C ASP A 185 9.32 -2.45 -8.40
N VAL A 186 8.15 -2.08 -7.92
CA VAL A 186 7.92 -0.78 -7.31
C VAL A 186 7.26 -0.94 -5.94
N ASP A 187 7.82 -0.26 -4.93
CA ASP A 187 7.15 0.00 -3.66
C ASP A 187 6.41 1.33 -3.79
N ILE A 188 5.07 1.30 -3.77
CA ILE A 188 4.22 2.48 -3.88
C ILE A 188 4.52 3.49 -2.76
N ASN A 189 5.00 3.05 -1.59
CA ASN A 189 5.41 3.97 -0.52
C ASN A 189 6.64 4.81 -0.90
N SER A 190 7.40 4.42 -1.93
CA SER A 190 8.51 5.23 -2.42
C SER A 190 8.07 6.44 -3.25
N ILE A 191 6.79 6.50 -3.65
CA ILE A 191 6.22 7.63 -4.38
C ILE A 191 5.88 8.73 -3.37
N THR A 192 6.68 9.78 -3.35
CA THR A 192 6.59 10.85 -2.35
C THR A 192 6.22 12.20 -2.94
N ASP A 193 6.30 12.36 -4.27
CA ASP A 193 5.95 13.63 -4.93
C ASP A 193 4.46 13.96 -4.73
N PRO A 194 4.15 15.09 -4.06
CA PRO A 194 2.76 15.45 -3.75
C PRO A 194 1.89 15.63 -4.99
N ALA A 195 2.43 16.17 -6.09
CA ALA A 195 1.65 16.38 -7.31
C ALA A 195 1.24 15.05 -7.95
N THR A 196 2.14 14.06 -7.95
CA THR A 196 1.85 12.69 -8.39
C THR A 196 0.78 12.05 -7.51
N LEU A 197 0.87 12.19 -6.19
CA LEU A 197 -0.09 11.59 -5.26
C LEU A 197 -1.48 12.20 -5.36
N VAL A 198 -1.57 13.51 -5.62
CA VAL A 198 -2.85 14.20 -5.89
C VAL A 198 -3.47 13.70 -7.18
N LYS A 199 -2.64 13.51 -8.21
CA LYS A 199 -3.09 13.06 -9.53
C LYS A 199 -3.49 11.59 -9.54
N HIS A 200 -2.88 10.76 -8.69
CA HIS A 200 -3.08 9.31 -8.65
C HIS A 200 -3.59 8.84 -7.27
N PRO A 201 -4.80 9.24 -6.85
CA PRO A 201 -5.37 8.81 -5.57
C PRO A 201 -5.55 7.29 -5.46
N GLY A 202 -5.64 6.59 -6.58
CA GLY A 202 -5.72 5.12 -6.63
C GLY A 202 -4.51 4.41 -6.03
N LEU A 203 -3.34 5.06 -5.95
CA LEU A 203 -2.16 4.52 -5.27
C LEU A 203 -2.41 4.14 -3.81
N PHE A 204 -3.44 4.70 -3.18
CA PHE A 204 -3.77 4.44 -1.79
C PHE A 204 -4.78 3.30 -1.59
N ARG A 205 -5.35 2.77 -2.68
CA ARG A 205 -6.34 1.70 -2.57
C ARG A 205 -5.67 0.39 -2.14
N ALA A 206 -6.24 -0.23 -1.12
CA ALA A 206 -5.82 -1.56 -0.66
C ALA A 206 -6.44 -2.68 -1.50
N SER A 207 -7.63 -2.44 -2.10
CA SER A 207 -8.37 -3.42 -2.89
C SER A 207 -9.17 -2.74 -3.99
N GLY A 208 -9.64 -3.51 -4.95
CA GLY A 208 -10.53 -3.08 -6.02
C GLY A 208 -10.59 -4.11 -7.15
N HIS A 209 -11.24 -3.73 -8.23
CA HIS A 209 -11.40 -4.59 -9.40
C HIS A 209 -10.09 -4.75 -10.18
N ILE A 210 -9.96 -5.86 -10.87
CA ILE A 210 -8.95 -6.11 -11.90
C ILE A 210 -9.66 -6.00 -13.25
N GLY A 211 -9.00 -5.47 -14.28
CA GLY A 211 -9.65 -5.41 -15.56
C GLY A 211 -8.77 -4.93 -16.71
N PHE A 212 -9.31 -4.99 -17.91
CA PHE A 212 -8.65 -4.54 -19.13
C PHE A 212 -9.27 -3.22 -19.60
N LEU A 213 -8.41 -2.27 -19.98
CA LEU A 213 -8.76 -0.93 -20.39
C LEU A 213 -8.53 -0.80 -21.89
N GLY A 214 -9.61 -0.82 -22.67
CA GLY A 214 -9.55 -0.80 -24.13
C GLY A 214 -9.38 0.61 -24.71
N HIS A 215 -8.53 0.74 -25.72
CA HIS A 215 -8.19 1.99 -26.42
C HIS A 215 -8.37 1.91 -27.94
N ASN A 216 -9.48 1.31 -28.39
CA ASN A 216 -9.85 1.13 -29.80
C ASN A 216 -8.97 0.16 -30.60
N ASP A 217 -8.03 -0.53 -29.97
CA ASP A 217 -7.14 -1.49 -30.62
C ASP A 217 -7.56 -2.91 -30.30
N GLU A 218 -7.35 -3.80 -31.28
CA GLU A 218 -7.62 -5.22 -31.10
C GLU A 218 -6.52 -5.86 -30.27
N VAL A 219 -6.92 -6.49 -29.15
CA VAL A 219 -6.05 -7.20 -28.22
C VAL A 219 -6.75 -8.46 -27.77
N PHE A 220 -6.00 -9.56 -27.65
CA PHE A 220 -6.52 -10.85 -27.23
C PHE A 220 -5.92 -11.27 -25.90
N PHE A 221 -6.74 -11.92 -25.07
CA PHE A 221 -6.36 -12.40 -23.73
C PHE A 221 -6.81 -13.86 -23.55
N LYS A 222 -5.96 -14.67 -22.92
CA LYS A 222 -6.29 -16.05 -22.52
C LYS A 222 -5.56 -16.46 -21.26
N ASN A 223 -5.86 -17.67 -20.74
CA ASN A 223 -5.20 -18.23 -19.57
C ASN A 223 -5.21 -17.30 -18.35
N ILE A 224 -6.28 -16.50 -18.22
CA ILE A 224 -6.41 -15.51 -17.15
C ILE A 224 -6.73 -16.25 -15.85
N ARG A 225 -5.82 -16.18 -14.89
CA ARG A 225 -5.96 -16.88 -13.61
C ARG A 225 -5.34 -16.08 -12.48
N ILE A 226 -5.96 -16.16 -11.31
CA ILE A 226 -5.54 -15.44 -10.13
C ILE A 226 -5.31 -16.39 -8.96
N LYS A 227 -4.29 -16.08 -8.16
CA LYS A 227 -4.10 -16.63 -6.82
C LYS A 227 -4.21 -15.50 -5.82
N GLU A 228 -5.22 -15.54 -4.96
CA GLU A 228 -5.29 -14.60 -3.86
C GLU A 228 -4.19 -14.96 -2.86
N LEU A 229 -3.40 -13.96 -2.51
CA LEU A 229 -2.40 -14.13 -1.47
C LEU A 229 -3.08 -13.91 -0.12
N ALA A 230 -2.76 -14.77 0.84
CA ALA A 230 -3.12 -14.46 2.22
C ALA A 230 -2.56 -13.08 2.53
N GLN A 231 -3.42 -12.17 2.97
CA GLN A 231 -2.95 -10.89 3.49
C GLN A 231 -1.98 -11.24 4.61
N ALA A 232 -0.69 -11.02 4.36
CA ALA A 232 0.26 -11.06 5.46
C ALA A 232 -0.26 -10.04 6.46
N ASP A 233 -0.36 -10.43 7.72
CA ASP A 233 -0.64 -9.47 8.77
C ASP A 233 0.56 -8.52 8.85
N LEU A 234 0.51 -7.46 8.03
CA LEU A 234 1.51 -6.41 7.98
C LEU A 234 1.25 -5.34 9.06
N THR A 235 0.35 -5.63 10.02
CA THR A 235 0.11 -4.74 11.14
C THR A 235 1.43 -4.55 11.90
N ASN A 236 1.82 -3.28 12.03
CA ASN A 236 3.07 -2.84 12.67
C ASN A 236 4.38 -3.33 11.99
N VAL A 237 4.32 -3.80 10.76
CA VAL A 237 5.49 -4.04 9.91
C VAL A 237 5.79 -2.76 9.10
N PRO A 238 6.91 -2.06 9.34
CA PRO A 238 7.20 -0.81 8.66
C PRO A 238 7.48 -1.03 7.17
N PRO A 239 6.95 -0.18 6.28
CA PRO A 239 7.33 -0.18 4.88
C PRO A 239 8.82 0.11 4.72
N LYS A 240 9.40 -0.34 3.60
CA LYS A 240 10.83 -0.09 3.31
C LYS A 240 11.18 1.40 3.42
N GLY A 241 12.21 1.71 4.18
CA GLY A 241 12.67 3.08 4.42
C GLY A 241 11.96 3.80 5.57
N PHE A 242 10.96 3.18 6.18
CA PHE A 242 10.33 3.68 7.41
C PHE A 242 10.85 2.96 8.65
N GLN A 243 10.83 3.66 9.76
CA GLN A 243 11.05 3.12 11.11
C GLN A 243 9.71 3.01 11.82
N SER A 244 9.54 1.98 12.63
CA SER A 244 8.34 1.82 13.45
C SER A 244 8.43 2.72 14.70
N LEU A 245 7.37 3.50 14.94
CA LEU A 245 7.16 4.22 16.21
C LEU A 245 6.43 3.35 17.25
N PHE A 246 5.89 2.20 16.83
CA PHE A 246 5.19 1.26 17.68
C PHE A 246 5.48 -0.18 17.22
N ASN A 247 5.96 -0.99 18.12
CA ASN A 247 6.35 -2.38 17.83
C ASN A 247 5.18 -3.40 17.86
N GLY A 248 3.94 -2.91 18.09
CA GLY A 248 2.75 -3.75 18.18
C GLY A 248 2.44 -4.28 19.59
N THR A 249 3.35 -4.18 20.54
CA THR A 249 3.23 -4.85 21.85
C THR A 249 3.51 -3.97 23.08
N SER A 250 4.27 -2.89 22.93
CA SER A 250 4.67 -2.04 24.05
C SER A 250 4.71 -0.55 23.69
N LEU A 251 4.60 0.30 24.71
CA LEU A 251 4.77 1.76 24.56
C LEU A 251 6.24 2.21 24.64
N THR A 252 7.18 1.32 24.37
CA THR A 252 8.61 1.69 24.28
C THR A 252 8.81 2.76 23.22
N GLY A 253 9.52 3.84 23.55
CA GLY A 253 9.70 5.01 22.69
C GLY A 253 8.60 6.07 22.84
N TRP A 254 7.64 5.85 23.74
CA TRP A 254 6.59 6.79 24.11
C TRP A 254 6.69 7.16 25.59
N GLN A 255 6.21 8.34 25.93
CA GLN A 255 6.12 8.85 27.30
C GLN A 255 4.85 9.71 27.46
N GLY A 256 4.40 9.87 28.71
CA GLY A 256 3.27 10.72 29.02
C GLY A 256 3.55 12.20 28.71
N LEU A 257 2.55 12.94 28.25
CA LEU A 257 2.65 14.41 28.18
C LEU A 257 2.38 15.03 29.55
N ALA A 258 3.25 15.94 29.96
CA ALA A 258 3.12 16.68 31.23
C ALA A 258 1.80 17.42 31.32
N ALA A 259 1.29 17.60 32.54
CA ALA A 259 0.14 18.45 32.81
C ALA A 259 0.41 19.92 32.49
N ARG A 260 -0.66 20.72 32.32
CA ARG A 260 -0.54 22.18 32.23
C ARG A 260 0.12 22.73 33.51
N PRO A 261 0.99 23.74 33.37
CA PRO A 261 1.37 24.45 32.15
C PRO A 261 2.51 23.80 31.38
N ASN A 262 3.07 22.66 31.80
CA ASN A 262 4.27 22.03 31.26
C ASN A 262 3.99 21.16 30.02
N ASN A 263 2.73 21.04 29.61
CA ASN A 263 2.38 20.50 28.28
C ASN A 263 2.87 21.42 27.14
N ASN A 264 3.07 22.72 27.43
CA ASN A 264 3.72 23.65 26.51
C ASN A 264 5.23 23.32 26.39
N PRO A 265 5.74 22.99 25.20
CA PRO A 265 7.15 22.61 25.02
C PRO A 265 8.14 23.70 25.43
N ILE A 266 7.78 24.99 25.25
CA ILE A 266 8.62 26.13 25.64
C ILE A 266 8.74 26.19 27.18
N LYS A 267 7.62 26.04 27.89
CA LYS A 267 7.61 26.05 29.38
C LYS A 267 8.34 24.80 29.92
N ARG A 268 8.12 23.64 29.32
CA ARG A 268 8.79 22.41 29.71
C ARG A 268 10.30 22.47 29.50
N ALA A 269 10.76 23.14 28.44
CA ALA A 269 12.20 23.33 28.20
C ALA A 269 12.88 24.22 29.25
N ALA A 270 12.14 25.09 29.91
CA ALA A 270 12.64 25.98 30.97
C ALA A 270 12.75 25.32 32.35
N LEU A 271 12.27 24.08 32.51
CA LEU A 271 12.37 23.36 33.79
C LEU A 271 13.83 22.94 34.06
N THR A 272 14.23 22.96 35.33
CA THR A 272 15.47 22.34 35.76
C THR A 272 15.41 20.81 35.56
N PRO A 273 16.56 20.10 35.50
CA PRO A 273 16.55 18.62 35.36
C PRO A 273 15.68 17.92 36.43
N ALA A 274 15.83 18.28 37.70
CA ALA A 274 15.05 17.69 38.80
C ALA A 274 13.53 17.96 38.68
N GLN A 275 13.14 19.17 38.26
CA GLN A 275 11.74 19.48 38.00
C GLN A 275 11.20 18.71 36.82
N ARG A 276 12.02 18.53 35.76
CA ARG A 276 11.66 17.76 34.57
C ARG A 276 11.42 16.30 34.92
N ASP A 277 12.32 15.69 35.70
CA ASP A 277 12.19 14.30 36.15
C ASP A 277 10.91 14.09 36.97
N THR A 278 10.60 14.98 37.89
CA THR A 278 9.37 14.91 38.71
C THR A 278 8.11 15.02 37.82
N VAL A 279 8.08 16.01 36.93
CA VAL A 279 6.94 16.22 36.02
C VAL A 279 6.77 15.06 35.05
N GLN A 280 7.88 14.47 34.57
CA GLN A 280 7.83 13.33 33.66
C GLN A 280 7.36 12.06 34.37
N ALA A 281 7.84 11.80 35.59
CA ALA A 281 7.39 10.63 36.38
C ALA A 281 5.86 10.66 36.62
N GLU A 282 5.29 11.84 36.92
CA GLU A 282 3.84 12.01 37.04
C GLU A 282 3.11 11.79 35.69
N ALA A 283 3.70 12.29 34.60
CA ALA A 283 3.14 12.11 33.27
C ALA A 283 3.13 10.64 32.85
N ASP A 284 4.19 9.90 33.16
CA ASP A 284 4.31 8.47 32.82
C ASP A 284 3.39 7.61 33.68
N ALA A 285 3.17 7.96 34.95
CA ALA A 285 2.15 7.32 35.78
C ALA A 285 0.74 7.50 35.17
N ASN A 286 0.42 8.70 34.69
CA ASN A 286 -0.83 8.94 33.99
C ASN A 286 -0.92 8.17 32.65
N MET A 287 0.17 8.10 31.89
CA MET A 287 0.24 7.28 30.68
C MET A 287 -0.09 5.82 31.01
N THR A 288 0.57 5.25 31.98
CA THR A 288 0.38 3.83 32.40
C THR A 288 -1.07 3.55 32.82
N ALA A 289 -1.75 4.52 33.40
CA ALA A 289 -3.13 4.36 33.85
C ALA A 289 -4.16 4.41 32.70
N HIS A 290 -3.87 5.09 31.59
CA HIS A 290 -4.88 5.44 30.57
C HIS A 290 -4.54 5.01 29.15
N TRP A 291 -3.29 4.58 28.92
CA TRP A 291 -2.84 4.07 27.64
C TRP A 291 -2.35 2.65 27.78
N LYS A 292 -2.84 1.76 26.92
CA LYS A 292 -2.44 0.36 26.89
C LYS A 292 -2.15 -0.11 25.49
N THR A 293 -1.55 -1.27 25.36
CA THR A 293 -1.37 -1.97 24.08
C THR A 293 -2.17 -3.26 24.10
N GLU A 294 -2.94 -3.50 23.03
CA GLU A 294 -3.75 -4.70 22.88
C GLU A 294 -4.04 -4.95 21.40
N ASN A 295 -3.94 -6.20 20.96
CA ASN A 295 -4.23 -6.62 19.59
C ASN A 295 -3.48 -5.80 18.52
N GLY A 296 -2.20 -5.48 18.76
CA GLY A 296 -1.38 -4.71 17.82
C GLY A 296 -1.75 -3.23 17.74
N ALA A 297 -2.49 -2.70 18.68
CA ALA A 297 -2.86 -1.27 18.73
C ALA A 297 -2.48 -0.62 20.05
N ILE A 298 -2.14 0.66 20.00
CA ILE A 298 -2.14 1.56 21.16
C ILE A 298 -3.58 2.00 21.39
N ILE A 299 -4.06 1.88 22.61
CA ILE A 299 -5.44 2.19 23.00
C ILE A 299 -5.44 3.26 24.11
N PHE A 300 -6.20 4.30 23.90
CA PHE A 300 -6.55 5.29 24.90
C PHE A 300 -7.98 5.07 25.41
N ASP A 301 -8.18 5.12 26.71
CA ASP A 301 -9.48 4.82 27.35
C ASP A 301 -10.44 6.02 27.39
N GLY A 302 -10.05 7.18 26.86
CA GLY A 302 -10.83 8.42 26.93
C GLY A 302 -10.56 9.28 28.16
N LYS A 303 -9.65 8.85 29.07
CA LYS A 303 -9.31 9.56 30.30
C LYS A 303 -7.82 9.86 30.36
N GLY A 304 -7.41 10.88 31.08
CA GLY A 304 -5.98 11.17 31.21
C GLY A 304 -5.44 12.15 30.17
N ARG A 305 -4.14 12.10 29.91
CA ARG A 305 -3.37 13.07 29.13
C ARG A 305 -2.77 12.44 27.87
N SER A 306 -2.34 13.28 26.95
CA SER A 306 -1.72 12.88 25.69
C SER A 306 -0.46 12.03 25.88
N LEU A 307 -0.13 11.28 24.83
CA LEU A 307 1.07 10.48 24.68
C LEU A 307 2.01 11.18 23.70
N GLN A 308 3.30 11.20 23.96
CA GLN A 308 4.29 11.76 23.03
C GLN A 308 5.48 10.85 22.85
N THR A 309 6.17 10.95 21.70
CA THR A 309 7.43 10.24 21.49
C THR A 309 8.52 10.75 22.43
N THR A 310 9.41 9.85 22.86
CA THR A 310 10.60 10.24 23.65
C THR A 310 11.67 10.92 22.83
N ARG A 311 11.58 10.82 21.50
CA ARG A 311 12.50 11.40 20.51
C ARG A 311 11.81 12.52 19.75
N ASP A 312 12.57 13.55 19.40
CA ASP A 312 12.17 14.65 18.54
C ASP A 312 12.43 14.32 17.06
N TYR A 313 11.61 14.90 16.18
CA TYR A 313 11.70 14.80 14.73
C TYR A 313 11.69 16.19 14.10
N ARG A 314 12.44 16.33 12.99
CA ARG A 314 12.52 17.60 12.24
C ARG A 314 11.68 17.52 10.97
N ASP A 315 12.23 16.97 9.91
CA ASP A 315 11.59 16.80 8.62
C ASP A 315 11.29 15.32 8.43
N PHE A 316 10.03 14.98 8.16
CA PHE A 316 9.62 13.59 8.15
C PHE A 316 8.39 13.33 7.28
N GLU A 317 8.26 12.07 6.93
CA GLU A 317 7.02 11.48 6.47
C GLU A 317 6.54 10.48 7.51
N MET A 318 5.27 10.60 7.91
CA MET A 318 4.64 9.74 8.89
C MET A 318 3.45 9.01 8.27
N LEU A 319 3.30 7.73 8.57
CA LEU A 319 2.10 6.94 8.32
C LEU A 319 1.51 6.54 9.67
N VAL A 320 0.20 6.64 9.81
CA VAL A 320 -0.50 6.21 11.01
C VAL A 320 -1.92 5.78 10.70
N ASP A 321 -2.30 4.60 11.17
CA ASP A 321 -3.70 4.18 11.19
C ASP A 321 -4.30 4.56 12.53
N TRP A 322 -5.48 5.16 12.47
CA TRP A 322 -6.23 5.56 13.65
C TRP A 322 -7.71 5.18 13.54
N LYS A 323 -8.32 4.98 14.69
CA LYS A 323 -9.74 4.67 14.82
C LYS A 323 -10.30 5.41 16.03
N ILE A 324 -11.50 5.96 15.89
CA ILE A 324 -12.17 6.78 16.90
C ILE A 324 -13.61 6.32 17.10
N THR A 325 -14.16 6.57 18.26
CA THR A 325 -15.59 6.32 18.56
C THR A 325 -16.50 7.36 17.92
N ALA A 326 -17.79 7.08 17.89
CA ALA A 326 -18.80 8.07 17.50
C ALA A 326 -18.67 9.34 18.36
N LYS A 327 -18.82 10.51 17.72
CA LYS A 327 -18.63 11.85 18.29
C LYS A 327 -17.22 12.08 18.86
N GLY A 328 -16.25 11.26 18.48
CA GLY A 328 -14.87 11.35 18.96
C GLY A 328 -14.14 12.58 18.44
N ASP A 329 -13.23 13.09 19.26
CA ASP A 329 -12.31 14.18 18.97
C ASP A 329 -10.90 13.81 19.44
N SER A 330 -9.91 14.08 18.61
CA SER A 330 -8.49 13.89 18.90
C SER A 330 -7.62 14.58 17.85
N GLY A 331 -6.32 14.29 17.83
CA GLY A 331 -5.40 14.81 16.83
C GLY A 331 -3.98 14.29 17.02
N ILE A 332 -3.14 14.62 16.05
CA ILE A 332 -1.70 14.33 16.09
C ILE A 332 -0.95 15.66 16.03
N TYR A 333 -0.24 16.01 17.10
CA TYR A 333 0.61 17.20 17.09
C TYR A 333 1.96 16.88 16.44
N LEU A 334 2.34 17.75 15.53
CA LEU A 334 3.61 17.65 14.81
C LEU A 334 4.62 18.59 15.49
N ARG A 335 5.75 18.07 15.97
CA ARG A 335 6.77 18.82 16.71
C ARG A 335 6.21 19.56 17.95
N GLY A 336 5.17 18.98 18.59
CA GLY A 336 4.46 19.60 19.70
C GLY A 336 3.51 20.73 19.32
N THR A 337 3.38 21.10 18.05
CA THR A 337 2.44 22.08 17.48
C THR A 337 2.64 22.21 15.98
N PRO A 338 1.59 22.42 15.16
CA PRO A 338 0.18 22.30 15.44
C PRO A 338 -0.34 20.87 15.26
N GLN A 339 -1.63 20.72 15.49
CA GLN A 339 -2.38 19.50 15.44
C GLN A 339 -2.94 19.23 14.03
N VAL A 340 -2.75 18.00 13.54
CA VAL A 340 -3.56 17.40 12.48
C VAL A 340 -4.81 16.83 13.14
N GLN A 341 -5.96 17.38 12.85
CA GLN A 341 -7.22 17.09 13.52
C GLN A 341 -7.77 15.71 13.17
N MET A 342 -8.38 15.04 14.14
CA MET A 342 -9.11 13.80 14.00
C MET A 342 -10.51 13.96 14.58
N TRP A 343 -11.55 13.69 13.79
CA TRP A 343 -12.95 13.78 14.19
C TRP A 343 -13.80 12.62 13.70
N ASP A 344 -14.95 12.41 14.35
CA ASP A 344 -16.08 11.77 13.70
C ASP A 344 -16.86 12.83 12.90
N PRO A 345 -16.81 12.81 11.56
CA PRO A 345 -17.47 13.84 10.74
C PRO A 345 -18.99 13.76 10.74
N ARG A 346 -19.55 12.73 11.35
CA ARG A 346 -21.00 12.50 11.50
C ARG A 346 -21.49 12.75 12.93
N GLY A 347 -20.59 13.22 13.81
CA GLY A 347 -20.98 13.66 15.14
C GLY A 347 -21.84 14.93 15.08
N ASP A 348 -23.04 14.88 15.61
CA ASP A 348 -24.12 15.83 15.35
C ASP A 348 -23.90 17.26 15.90
N ASP A 349 -22.95 17.43 16.82
CA ASP A 349 -22.89 18.64 17.65
C ASP A 349 -21.80 19.62 17.22
N ASN A 350 -20.94 19.26 16.25
CA ASN A 350 -19.85 20.11 15.80
C ASN A 350 -19.89 20.32 14.27
N PRO A 351 -20.44 21.45 13.80
CA PRO A 351 -20.52 21.76 12.36
C PRO A 351 -19.15 21.73 11.65
N ARG A 352 -18.06 21.94 12.39
CA ARG A 352 -16.71 21.86 11.84
C ARG A 352 -16.28 20.42 11.62
N ALA A 353 -16.68 19.48 12.47
CA ALA A 353 -16.37 18.07 12.29
C ALA A 353 -16.94 17.53 10.97
N ALA A 354 -18.08 18.04 10.52
CA ALA A 354 -18.69 17.66 9.23
C ALA A 354 -17.76 17.94 8.03
N LYS A 355 -16.78 18.83 8.15
CA LYS A 355 -15.76 19.09 7.12
C LYS A 355 -14.73 17.97 7.01
N GLY A 356 -14.62 17.10 8.01
CA GLY A 356 -13.72 15.96 8.06
C GLY A 356 -12.43 16.22 8.83
N SER A 357 -11.64 15.15 8.95
CA SER A 357 -10.34 15.14 9.63
C SER A 357 -9.20 15.57 8.71
N GLY A 358 -8.04 15.82 9.30
CA GLY A 358 -6.78 16.12 8.61
C GLY A 358 -6.44 17.61 8.56
N GLY A 359 -7.37 18.50 8.87
CA GLY A 359 -7.09 19.94 8.93
C GLY A 359 -6.08 20.32 10.00
N LEU A 360 -5.37 21.45 9.81
CA LEU A 360 -4.41 22.00 10.77
C LEU A 360 -5.15 22.88 11.78
N PHE A 361 -5.85 22.25 12.72
CA PHE A 361 -6.85 22.89 13.58
C PHE A 361 -6.36 24.14 14.32
N ASN A 362 -5.08 24.15 14.72
CA ASN A 362 -4.51 25.27 15.47
C ASN A 362 -4.10 26.46 14.59
N ASN A 363 -4.07 26.33 13.27
CA ASN A 363 -3.83 27.45 12.39
C ASN A 363 -4.98 28.45 12.45
N LYS A 364 -4.68 29.76 12.31
CA LYS A 364 -5.65 30.85 12.26
C LYS A 364 -5.79 31.40 10.85
N GLY A 365 -6.96 31.95 10.56
CA GLY A 365 -7.23 32.66 9.32
C GLY A 365 -7.81 31.79 8.21
N GLU A 366 -8.31 32.45 7.18
CA GLU A 366 -8.78 31.79 5.94
C GLU A 366 -7.58 31.31 5.12
N GLY A 367 -7.72 30.15 4.46
CA GLY A 367 -6.68 29.56 3.64
C GLY A 367 -5.55 28.87 4.39
N ASN A 368 -5.52 28.86 5.72
CA ASN A 368 -4.46 28.23 6.51
C ASN A 368 -4.71 26.73 6.77
N ALA A 369 -5.52 26.09 5.94
CA ALA A 369 -5.88 24.68 6.02
C ALA A 369 -6.33 24.21 7.42
N LYS A 370 -6.97 25.11 8.20
CA LYS A 370 -7.62 24.76 9.46
C LYS A 370 -8.69 23.69 9.25
N ASP A 371 -9.40 23.80 8.15
CA ASP A 371 -10.35 22.82 7.65
C ASP A 371 -9.70 22.03 6.48
N PRO A 372 -10.00 20.75 6.30
CA PRO A 372 -9.49 19.98 5.19
C PRO A 372 -10.13 20.43 3.86
N ILE A 373 -9.42 20.21 2.75
CA ILE A 373 -9.91 20.49 1.38
C ILE A 373 -11.18 19.68 1.07
N THR A 374 -11.26 18.46 1.61
CA THR A 374 -12.39 17.54 1.42
C THR A 374 -12.51 16.59 2.60
N ASN A 375 -13.73 16.15 2.88
CA ASN A 375 -13.96 15.05 3.81
C ASN A 375 -13.55 13.73 3.15
N ALA A 376 -12.65 12.99 3.78
CA ALA A 376 -12.14 11.71 3.31
C ALA A 376 -12.20 10.62 4.40
N ASP A 377 -12.93 10.87 5.47
CA ASP A 377 -13.06 9.98 6.62
C ASP A 377 -13.87 8.72 6.30
N HIS A 378 -13.46 7.61 6.86
CA HIS A 378 -14.32 6.46 7.07
C HIS A 378 -15.23 6.73 8.28
N ILE A 379 -16.27 5.90 8.44
CA ILE A 379 -17.20 6.01 9.58
C ILE A 379 -16.49 5.78 10.91
N ALA A 380 -17.00 6.36 11.97
CA ALA A 380 -16.55 6.06 13.34
C ALA A 380 -16.56 4.53 13.60
N GLY A 381 -15.52 4.04 14.26
CA GLY A 381 -15.28 2.61 14.46
C GLY A 381 -14.50 1.93 13.34
N ALA A 382 -14.36 2.54 12.16
CA ALA A 382 -13.49 2.06 11.10
C ALA A 382 -12.07 2.65 11.21
N TRP A 383 -11.08 1.95 10.68
CA TRP A 383 -9.71 2.44 10.60
C TRP A 383 -9.58 3.48 9.50
N ASN A 384 -8.98 4.62 9.83
CA ASN A 384 -8.53 5.66 8.92
C ASN A 384 -7.01 5.65 8.84
N ARG A 385 -6.44 6.13 7.73
CA ARG A 385 -4.99 6.26 7.56
C ARG A 385 -4.62 7.69 7.22
N PHE A 386 -3.77 8.28 8.03
CA PHE A 386 -3.03 9.48 7.65
C PHE A 386 -1.69 9.11 7.01
N ARG A 387 -1.34 9.89 6.01
CA ARG A 387 0.02 10.12 5.55
C ARG A 387 0.33 11.59 5.70
N ILE A 388 1.31 11.92 6.51
CA ILE A 388 1.69 13.30 6.84
C ILE A 388 3.13 13.50 6.36
N VAL A 389 3.35 14.50 5.51
CA VAL A 389 4.68 14.90 5.08
C VAL A 389 4.95 16.29 5.63
N MET A 390 5.98 16.42 6.44
CA MET A 390 6.42 17.68 7.03
C MET A 390 7.85 17.97 6.63
N VAL A 391 8.05 19.10 5.95
CA VAL A 391 9.36 19.59 5.51
C VAL A 391 9.44 21.06 5.84
N ASP A 392 10.52 21.48 6.50
CA ASP A 392 10.69 22.84 7.07
C ASP A 392 9.46 23.24 7.89
N GLU A 393 8.73 24.26 7.47
CA GLU A 393 7.53 24.78 8.14
C GLU A 393 6.22 24.31 7.48
N ARG A 394 6.29 23.41 6.49
CA ARG A 394 5.16 23.07 5.64
C ARG A 394 4.73 21.62 5.80
N ALA A 395 3.42 21.43 5.78
CA ALA A 395 2.82 20.11 5.84
C ALA A 395 1.93 19.83 4.63
N HIS A 396 1.96 18.55 4.22
CA HIS A 396 0.92 17.94 3.41
C HIS A 396 0.27 16.83 4.24
N VAL A 397 -1.05 16.77 4.23
CA VAL A 397 -1.79 15.71 4.89
C VAL A 397 -2.67 15.00 3.88
N PHE A 398 -2.57 13.67 3.87
CA PHE A 398 -3.46 12.79 3.13
C PHE A 398 -4.24 11.94 4.11
N LEU A 399 -5.54 11.83 3.90
CA LEU A 399 -6.45 10.98 4.66
C LEU A 399 -7.07 9.95 3.71
N ASN A 400 -6.90 8.67 4.02
CA ASN A 400 -7.41 7.56 3.21
C ASN A 400 -7.07 7.71 1.72
N GLY A 401 -5.87 8.25 1.44
CA GLY A 401 -5.35 8.47 0.11
C GLY A 401 -5.74 9.76 -0.57
N LYS A 402 -6.64 10.55 0.00
CA LYS A 402 -7.01 11.87 -0.55
C LYS A 402 -6.20 12.97 0.11
N LEU A 403 -5.70 13.92 -0.68
CA LEU A 403 -5.04 15.11 -0.15
C LEU A 403 -6.07 15.99 0.54
N VAL A 404 -5.86 16.24 1.83
CA VAL A 404 -6.73 17.07 2.67
C VAL A 404 -6.07 18.37 3.13
N VAL A 405 -4.74 18.43 3.18
CA VAL A 405 -3.95 19.66 3.38
C VAL A 405 -2.81 19.70 2.37
N LYS A 406 -2.69 20.82 1.66
CA LYS A 406 -1.71 21.02 0.59
C LYS A 406 -0.71 22.10 0.94
N ASN A 407 0.55 21.72 1.13
CA ASN A 407 1.72 22.63 1.25
C ASN A 407 1.47 23.83 2.16
N THR A 408 0.89 23.61 3.32
CA THR A 408 0.45 24.66 4.22
C THR A 408 1.49 24.91 5.32
N ILE A 409 1.79 26.18 5.60
CA ILE A 409 2.67 26.58 6.70
C ILE A 409 1.97 26.27 8.03
N LEU A 410 2.73 25.65 8.94
CA LEU A 410 2.29 25.43 10.31
C LEU A 410 2.54 26.70 11.16
N GLU A 411 1.55 27.08 11.94
CA GLU A 411 1.67 28.21 12.86
C GLU A 411 2.04 27.70 14.25
N ASN A 412 2.91 28.42 14.94
CA ASN A 412 3.22 28.12 16.33
C ASN A 412 2.00 28.40 17.23
N PHE A 413 1.36 27.36 17.72
CA PHE A 413 0.21 27.48 18.62
C PHE A 413 0.57 28.10 19.97
N TRP A 414 1.77 27.85 20.46
CA TRP A 414 2.20 28.27 21.79
C TRP A 414 2.69 29.70 21.85
N ASP A 415 3.29 30.18 20.76
CA ASP A 415 3.72 31.58 20.61
C ASP A 415 3.55 31.99 19.13
N ARG A 416 2.48 32.74 18.85
CA ARG A 416 2.12 33.16 17.49
C ARG A 416 3.09 34.19 16.90
N THR A 417 3.97 34.77 17.70
CA THR A 417 5.00 35.69 17.22
C THR A 417 6.25 35.00 16.72
N GLN A 418 6.37 33.70 16.99
CA GLN A 418 7.51 32.87 16.61
C GLN A 418 7.14 31.85 15.51
N PRO A 419 8.10 31.45 14.69
CA PRO A 419 7.90 30.34 13.76
C PRO A 419 7.62 29.02 14.53
N PRO A 420 7.08 27.99 13.86
CA PRO A 420 6.92 26.68 14.48
C PRO A 420 8.28 26.11 14.90
N LEU A 421 8.25 25.25 15.91
CA LEU A 421 9.45 24.57 16.38
C LEU A 421 10.11 23.79 15.24
N ARG A 422 11.43 23.92 15.08
CA ARG A 422 12.18 23.23 14.01
C ARG A 422 12.21 21.72 14.19
N GLN A 423 12.13 21.26 15.43
CA GLN A 423 12.03 19.85 15.82
C GLN A 423 11.22 19.72 17.09
N GLY A 424 10.64 18.55 17.30
CA GLY A 424 9.87 18.25 18.51
C GLY A 424 9.23 16.87 18.41
N PRO A 425 8.56 16.43 19.48
CA PRO A 425 7.93 15.12 19.52
C PRO A 425 6.70 15.06 18.62
N ILE A 426 6.34 13.83 18.26
CA ILE A 426 5.01 13.49 17.76
C ILE A 426 4.11 13.23 18.97
N GLU A 427 2.95 13.86 19.03
CA GLU A 427 2.01 13.70 20.13
C GLU A 427 0.68 13.11 19.63
N LEU A 428 0.18 12.08 20.33
CA LEU A 428 -1.15 11.53 20.16
C LEU A 428 -2.06 12.18 21.20
N GLN A 429 -3.02 12.98 20.77
CA GLN A 429 -3.83 13.80 21.64
C GLN A 429 -4.86 12.98 22.40
N ALA A 430 -4.96 13.20 23.71
CA ALA A 430 -6.08 12.82 24.56
C ALA A 430 -7.12 13.93 24.58
N HIS A 431 -8.34 13.66 24.12
CA HIS A 431 -9.43 14.65 24.11
C HIS A 431 -10.79 14.07 24.56
N GLY A 432 -10.76 13.17 25.56
CA GLY A 432 -11.97 12.67 26.20
C GLY A 432 -12.69 11.55 25.44
N SER A 433 -12.18 11.11 24.30
CA SER A 433 -12.76 10.03 23.51
C SER A 433 -11.84 8.84 23.44
N PRO A 434 -12.34 7.59 23.60
CA PRO A 434 -11.55 6.40 23.32
C PRO A 434 -11.08 6.36 21.87
N LEU A 435 -9.83 5.96 21.67
CA LEU A 435 -9.21 5.87 20.35
C LEU A 435 -8.14 4.80 20.28
N TRP A 436 -7.80 4.41 19.06
CA TRP A 436 -6.84 3.38 18.75
C TRP A 436 -5.88 3.85 17.68
N PHE A 437 -4.58 3.48 17.83
CA PHE A 437 -3.55 3.73 16.83
C PHE A 437 -2.79 2.44 16.54
N ARG A 438 -2.42 2.23 15.27
CA ARG A 438 -1.53 1.17 14.81
C ARG A 438 -0.78 1.62 13.57
N ASN A 439 0.17 0.83 13.10
CA ASN A 439 0.91 1.15 11.87
C ASN A 439 1.53 2.56 11.92
N LEU A 440 2.09 2.91 13.08
CA LEU A 440 2.77 4.19 13.28
C LEU A 440 4.20 4.07 12.76
N TYR A 441 4.46 4.68 11.63
CA TYR A 441 5.75 4.63 10.97
C TYR A 441 6.23 6.04 10.65
N ILE A 442 7.54 6.25 10.72
CA ILE A 442 8.15 7.52 10.37
C ILE A 442 9.37 7.28 9.47
N ARG A 443 9.58 8.18 8.53
CA ARG A 443 10.79 8.28 7.72
C ARG A 443 11.30 9.70 7.81
N GLU A 444 12.53 9.88 8.29
CA GLU A 444 13.16 11.20 8.30
C GLU A 444 13.59 11.58 6.88
N ILE A 445 13.32 12.83 6.50
CA ILE A 445 13.68 13.43 5.22
C ILE A 445 14.97 14.19 5.45
N LYS A 446 15.99 13.89 4.65
CA LYS A 446 17.34 14.51 4.74
C LYS A 446 17.47 15.65 3.74
#